data_33af9392a543f296a3d7f207e0a7964c
#
_entry.id   33af9392a543f296a3d7f207e0a7964c
#
_cell.length_a   1.000
_cell.length_b   1.000
_cell.length_c   1.000
_cell.angle_alpha   90.00
_cell.angle_beta   90.00
_cell.angle_gamma   90.00
#
_symmetry.space_group_name_H-M   'P 1'
#
loop_
_entity.id
_entity.type
_entity.pdbx_description
1 polymer ?
#
loop_
_entity_poly.entity_id
_entity_poly.type
_entity_poly.pdbx_seq_one_letter_code
_entity_poly.pdbx_strand_id
1 'polypeptide(L)'
;FVVLNNDISQHPLLQAANYGVSAGRLDQRLKTAGLLPEMTLGYRWLSGDRDFKQLGWALDPQNNTTQFKVSVPLFLRKERGALKLSQLKLREAQLNLAQNTLELSNKIQGLEYTAEVVQKQWDMANRLVGDYKLLYNAEQVKFAQGESSLFLVNNRESKYIESILKQIKTQSEWVVAQAELYFNLVF
;
A
#
# COMPACT_ATOMS: atom_id res chain seq x y z
N PHE A 1 1.96 23.03 6.21
CA PHE A 1 1.40 21.93 5.38
C PHE A 1 2.41 21.61 4.27
N VAL A 2 3.16 20.54 4.42
CA VAL A 2 3.89 19.96 3.29
C VAL A 2 2.84 19.14 2.53
N VAL A 3 2.22 19.74 1.52
CA VAL A 3 1.50 18.98 0.49
C VAL A 3 2.59 18.21 -0.25
N LEU A 4 2.87 17.00 0.23
CA LEU A 4 3.63 16.04 -0.56
C LEU A 4 2.72 15.70 -1.74
N ASN A 5 3.03 16.30 -2.88
CA ASN A 5 2.43 15.96 -4.18
C ASN A 5 2.98 14.58 -4.58
N ASN A 6 2.73 13.58 -3.72
CA ASN A 6 3.18 12.21 -3.93
C ASN A 6 2.21 11.60 -4.94
N ASP A 7 2.74 11.28 -6.10
CA ASP A 7 2.01 10.54 -7.11
C ASP A 7 1.62 9.17 -6.51
N ILE A 8 0.32 9.02 -6.18
CA ILE A 8 -0.26 7.82 -5.57
C ILE A 8 0.16 6.55 -6.35
N SER A 9 0.48 6.69 -7.64
CA SER A 9 0.92 5.57 -8.47
C SER A 9 2.22 4.92 -8.00
N GLN A 10 3.06 5.65 -7.24
CA GLN A 10 4.33 5.15 -6.70
C GLN A 10 4.19 4.51 -5.32
N HIS A 11 2.99 4.50 -4.75
CA HIS A 11 2.76 3.90 -3.45
C HIS A 11 3.10 2.40 -3.47
N PRO A 12 3.85 1.87 -2.47
CA PRO A 12 4.33 0.48 -2.45
C PRO A 12 3.23 -0.57 -2.62
N LEU A 13 2.06 -0.34 -2.03
CA LEU A 13 0.88 -1.20 -2.16
C LEU A 13 0.42 -1.31 -3.63
N LEU A 14 0.39 -0.19 -4.37
CA LEU A 14 0.01 -0.18 -5.78
C LEU A 14 1.09 -0.77 -6.67
N GLN A 15 2.37 -0.57 -6.33
CA GLN A 15 3.47 -1.23 -7.03
C GLN A 15 3.39 -2.75 -6.88
N ALA A 16 3.14 -3.27 -5.66
CA ALA A 16 2.94 -4.69 -5.42
C ALA A 16 1.78 -5.26 -6.25
N ALA A 17 0.65 -4.56 -6.31
CA ALA A 17 -0.48 -4.95 -7.14
C ALA A 17 -0.14 -4.92 -8.65
N ASN A 18 0.63 -3.95 -9.12
CA ASN A 18 1.14 -3.88 -10.50
C ASN A 18 2.06 -5.05 -10.86
N TYR A 19 2.92 -5.46 -9.93
CA TYR A 19 3.72 -6.68 -10.12
C TYR A 19 2.84 -7.92 -10.24
N GLY A 20 1.74 -8.01 -9.47
CA GLY A 20 0.74 -9.07 -9.60
C GLY A 20 0.11 -9.12 -11.00
N VAL A 21 -0.26 -7.96 -11.56
CA VAL A 21 -0.76 -7.85 -12.94
C VAL A 21 0.30 -8.28 -13.96
N SER A 22 1.55 -7.89 -13.75
CA SER A 22 2.66 -8.24 -14.64
C SER A 22 2.94 -9.75 -14.61
N ALA A 23 2.91 -10.37 -13.44
CA ALA A 23 3.02 -11.83 -13.27
C ALA A 23 1.86 -12.56 -13.97
N GLY A 24 0.62 -12.06 -13.84
CA GLY A 24 -0.54 -12.59 -14.54
C GLY A 24 -0.41 -12.53 -16.08
N ARG A 25 0.17 -11.44 -16.61
CA ARG A 25 0.46 -11.32 -18.05
C ARG A 25 1.49 -12.33 -18.51
N LEU A 26 2.53 -12.59 -17.72
CA LEU A 26 3.54 -13.59 -18.02
C LEU A 26 2.96 -15.00 -17.98
N ASP A 27 2.12 -15.32 -16.98
CA ASP A 27 1.41 -16.60 -16.90
C ASP A 27 0.51 -16.82 -18.13
N GLN A 28 -0.25 -15.81 -18.54
CA GLN A 28 -1.06 -15.87 -19.75
C GLN A 28 -0.21 -16.15 -21.00
N ARG A 29 0.94 -15.48 -21.16
CA ARG A 29 1.86 -15.73 -22.28
C ARG A 29 2.41 -17.15 -22.24
N LEU A 30 2.77 -17.64 -21.05
CA LEU A 30 3.25 -19.02 -20.87
C LEU A 30 2.17 -20.04 -21.28
N LYS A 31 0.90 -19.83 -20.86
CA LYS A 31 -0.22 -20.71 -21.24
C LYS A 31 -0.55 -20.62 -22.74
N THR A 32 -0.35 -19.46 -23.34
CA THR A 32 -0.49 -19.28 -24.80
C THR A 32 0.61 -20.05 -25.53
N ALA A 33 1.86 -20.00 -25.05
CA ALA A 33 2.96 -20.77 -25.64
C ALA A 33 2.74 -22.28 -25.53
N GLY A 34 2.07 -22.75 -24.48
CA GLY A 34 1.70 -24.17 -24.31
C GLY A 34 0.69 -24.70 -25.35
N LEU A 35 0.09 -23.82 -26.18
CA LEU A 35 -0.73 -24.21 -27.33
C LEU A 35 0.10 -24.49 -28.58
N LEU A 36 1.38 -24.11 -28.58
CA LEU A 36 2.29 -24.32 -29.70
C LEU A 36 2.94 -25.70 -29.62
N PRO A 37 3.40 -26.27 -30.75
CA PRO A 37 4.21 -27.50 -30.75
C PRO A 37 5.47 -27.30 -29.91
N GLU A 38 5.77 -28.28 -29.07
CA GLU A 38 7.03 -28.34 -28.33
C GLU A 38 8.09 -28.99 -29.22
N MET A 39 9.19 -28.28 -29.43
CA MET A 39 10.34 -28.78 -30.18
C MET A 39 11.51 -28.95 -29.23
N THR A 40 12.05 -30.17 -29.15
CA THR A 40 13.20 -30.46 -28.32
C THR A 40 14.33 -30.95 -29.24
N LEU A 41 15.46 -30.25 -29.21
CA LEU A 41 16.69 -30.66 -29.82
C LEU A 41 17.63 -31.19 -28.72
N GLY A 42 17.92 -32.47 -28.72
CA GLY A 42 18.84 -33.08 -27.80
C GLY A 42 20.13 -33.48 -28.55
N TYR A 43 21.24 -33.08 -28.02
CA TYR A 43 22.55 -33.55 -28.45
C TYR A 43 23.21 -34.26 -27.28
N ARG A 44 23.52 -35.56 -27.48
CA ARG A 44 24.17 -36.36 -26.46
C ARG A 44 25.54 -36.77 -26.99
N TRP A 45 26.54 -36.48 -26.23
CA TRP A 45 27.91 -36.79 -26.48
C TRP A 45 28.30 -37.99 -25.61
N LEU A 46 28.76 -39.06 -26.25
CA LEU A 46 29.21 -40.27 -25.59
C LEU A 46 30.74 -40.22 -25.58
N SER A 47 31.34 -39.84 -24.45
CA SER A 47 32.79 -39.91 -24.26
C SER A 47 33.13 -41.13 -23.43
N GLY A 48 33.85 -42.04 -24.03
CA GLY A 48 34.37 -43.23 -23.34
C GLY A 48 35.72 -43.03 -22.65
N ASP A 49 36.46 -41.98 -22.96
CA ASP A 49 37.79 -41.74 -22.39
C ASP A 49 38.05 -40.25 -22.18
N ARG A 50 38.75 -39.89 -21.09
CA ARG A 50 38.92 -38.54 -20.58
C ARG A 50 40.01 -37.71 -21.27
N ASP A 51 40.40 -38.02 -22.47
CA ASP A 51 41.41 -37.23 -23.17
C ASP A 51 40.81 -36.06 -23.95
N PHE A 52 40.73 -34.92 -23.28
CA PHE A 52 40.26 -33.61 -23.82
C PHE A 52 41.18 -33.04 -24.93
N LYS A 53 42.22 -33.74 -25.37
CA LYS A 53 43.25 -33.17 -26.25
C LYS A 53 42.90 -33.15 -27.74
N GLN A 54 41.80 -33.78 -28.16
CA GLN A 54 41.40 -33.75 -29.57
C GLN A 54 39.96 -33.34 -29.75
N LEU A 55 39.72 -32.06 -29.97
CA LEU A 55 38.37 -31.53 -30.24
C LEU A 55 37.70 -32.11 -31.49
N GLY A 56 38.53 -32.72 -32.42
CA GLY A 56 38.04 -33.29 -33.67
C GLY A 56 37.17 -34.57 -33.50
N TRP A 57 37.37 -35.39 -32.47
CA TRP A 57 36.60 -36.61 -32.22
C TRP A 57 35.16 -36.31 -31.69
N ALA A 58 34.94 -35.14 -31.17
CA ALA A 58 33.61 -34.69 -30.67
C ALA A 58 32.58 -34.63 -31.79
N LEU A 59 33.01 -34.49 -33.01
CA LEU A 59 32.17 -34.43 -34.21
C LEU A 59 32.08 -35.78 -34.96
N ASP A 60 32.72 -36.84 -34.42
CA ASP A 60 32.61 -38.16 -35.00
C ASP A 60 31.18 -38.71 -34.88
N PRO A 61 30.53 -39.08 -36.00
CA PRO A 61 29.14 -39.58 -36.01
C PRO A 61 28.94 -40.84 -35.14
N GLN A 62 30.00 -41.61 -34.85
CA GLN A 62 29.92 -42.80 -34.00
C GLN A 62 29.85 -42.47 -32.50
N ASN A 63 30.29 -41.29 -32.08
CA ASN A 63 30.38 -40.88 -30.67
C ASN A 63 29.33 -39.85 -30.26
N ASN A 64 28.40 -39.52 -31.13
CA ASN A 64 27.35 -38.55 -30.81
C ASN A 64 25.97 -39.02 -31.25
N THR A 65 24.95 -38.62 -30.52
CA THR A 65 23.55 -38.85 -30.86
C THR A 65 22.81 -37.54 -30.86
N THR A 66 22.28 -37.19 -32.02
CA THR A 66 21.39 -36.02 -32.17
C THR A 66 19.95 -36.52 -32.17
N GLN A 67 19.14 -35.96 -31.28
CA GLN A 67 17.74 -36.30 -31.17
C GLN A 67 16.90 -35.03 -31.44
N PHE A 68 15.99 -35.12 -32.40
CA PHE A 68 14.97 -34.12 -32.67
C PHE A 68 13.62 -34.72 -32.32
N LYS A 69 12.90 -34.06 -31.37
CA LYS A 69 11.58 -34.49 -30.96
C LYS A 69 10.59 -33.30 -31.15
N VAL A 70 9.49 -33.56 -31.83
CA VAL A 70 8.36 -32.67 -31.96
C VAL A 70 7.18 -33.29 -31.26
N SER A 71 6.60 -32.56 -30.31
CA SER A 71 5.41 -32.97 -29.57
C SER A 71 4.27 -31.98 -29.86
N VAL A 72 3.18 -32.48 -30.41
CA VAL A 72 1.98 -31.67 -30.73
C VAL A 72 0.85 -32.19 -29.84
N PRO A 73 0.26 -31.34 -28.98
CA PRO A 73 -0.92 -31.73 -28.20
C PRO A 73 -2.14 -31.88 -29.11
N LEU A 74 -2.60 -33.14 -29.30
CA LEU A 74 -3.73 -33.45 -30.17
C LEU A 74 -5.07 -32.95 -29.62
N PHE A 75 -5.24 -32.96 -28.28
CA PHE A 75 -6.43 -32.53 -27.60
C PHE A 75 -6.13 -31.29 -26.75
N LEU A 76 -6.34 -30.10 -27.31
CA LEU A 76 -6.06 -28.79 -26.68
C LEU A 76 -7.07 -28.38 -25.59
N ARG A 77 -7.95 -29.31 -25.13
CA ARG A 77 -9.01 -28.94 -24.15
C ARG A 77 -8.42 -28.49 -22.80
N LYS A 78 -7.38 -29.17 -22.34
CA LYS A 78 -6.67 -28.85 -21.08
C LYS A 78 -5.94 -27.50 -21.22
N GLU A 79 -5.20 -27.32 -22.29
CA GLU A 79 -4.39 -26.12 -22.57
C GLU A 79 -5.30 -24.88 -22.80
N ARG A 80 -6.40 -25.04 -23.54
CA ARG A 80 -7.41 -23.97 -23.68
C ARG A 80 -8.09 -23.63 -22.37
N GLY A 81 -8.39 -24.63 -21.54
CA GLY A 81 -8.94 -24.42 -20.20
C GLY A 81 -7.94 -23.67 -19.29
N ALA A 82 -6.66 -24.05 -19.32
CA ALA A 82 -5.60 -23.38 -18.59
C ALA A 82 -5.39 -21.93 -19.05
N LEU A 83 -5.42 -21.70 -20.39
CA LEU A 83 -5.35 -20.34 -20.93
C LEU A 83 -6.55 -19.46 -20.46
N LYS A 84 -7.76 -20.02 -20.54
CA LYS A 84 -8.96 -19.28 -20.09
C LYS A 84 -8.90 -18.97 -18.60
N LEU A 85 -8.40 -19.89 -17.78
CA LEU A 85 -8.20 -19.66 -16.35
C LEU A 85 -7.15 -18.57 -16.11
N SER A 86 -6.03 -18.55 -16.84
CA SER A 86 -5.01 -17.51 -16.69
C SER A 86 -5.51 -16.14 -17.14
N GLN A 87 -6.37 -16.07 -18.16
CA GLN A 87 -7.05 -14.83 -18.57
C GLN A 87 -7.96 -14.29 -17.47
N LEU A 88 -8.73 -15.17 -16.80
CA LEU A 88 -9.60 -14.77 -15.69
C LEU A 88 -8.77 -14.26 -14.50
N LYS A 89 -7.67 -14.96 -14.15
CA LYS A 89 -6.75 -14.52 -13.09
C LYS A 89 -6.09 -13.17 -13.40
N LEU A 90 -5.71 -12.94 -14.67
CA LEU A 90 -5.20 -11.63 -15.08
C LEU A 90 -6.25 -10.54 -14.91
N ARG A 91 -7.50 -10.83 -15.29
CA ARG A 91 -8.61 -9.89 -15.12
C ARG A 91 -8.88 -9.60 -13.65
N GLU A 92 -8.86 -10.62 -12.81
CA GLU A 92 -8.97 -10.48 -11.35
C GLU A 92 -7.86 -9.58 -10.79
N ALA A 93 -6.60 -9.81 -11.17
CA ALA A 93 -5.47 -8.97 -10.74
C ALA A 93 -5.62 -7.50 -11.18
N GLN A 94 -6.15 -7.26 -12.39
CA GLN A 94 -6.43 -5.90 -12.87
C GLN A 94 -7.55 -5.21 -12.07
N LEU A 95 -8.61 -5.95 -11.73
CA LEU A 95 -9.70 -5.44 -10.91
C LEU A 95 -9.23 -5.14 -9.47
N ASN A 96 -8.42 -6.02 -8.89
CA ASN A 96 -7.83 -5.81 -7.58
C ASN A 96 -6.91 -4.56 -7.56
N LEU A 97 -6.13 -4.34 -8.61
CA LEU A 97 -5.33 -3.11 -8.72
C LEU A 97 -6.23 -1.87 -8.76
N ALA A 98 -7.30 -1.88 -9.56
CA ALA A 98 -8.24 -0.77 -9.64
C ALA A 98 -8.96 -0.52 -8.30
N GLN A 99 -9.36 -1.59 -7.61
CA GLN A 99 -9.97 -1.51 -6.29
C GLN A 99 -9.00 -0.92 -5.26
N ASN A 100 -7.78 -1.46 -5.17
CA ASN A 100 -6.75 -0.95 -4.25
C ASN A 100 -6.43 0.54 -4.49
N THR A 101 -6.41 0.96 -5.77
CA THR A 101 -6.20 2.37 -6.12
C THR A 101 -7.33 3.25 -5.60
N LEU A 102 -8.57 2.82 -5.77
CA LEU A 102 -9.75 3.56 -5.30
C LEU A 102 -9.80 3.60 -3.76
N GLU A 103 -9.55 2.47 -3.10
CA GLU A 103 -9.54 2.37 -1.63
C GLU A 103 -8.46 3.26 -1.03
N LEU A 104 -7.24 3.24 -1.58
CA LEU A 104 -6.15 4.09 -1.12
C LEU A 104 -6.48 5.58 -1.31
N SER A 105 -7.00 5.95 -2.47
CA SER A 105 -7.41 7.33 -2.75
C SER A 105 -8.47 7.82 -1.77
N ASN A 106 -9.52 7.02 -1.56
CA ASN A 106 -10.59 7.35 -0.60
C ASN A 106 -10.07 7.44 0.84
N LYS A 107 -9.15 6.54 1.21
CA LYS A 107 -8.52 6.55 2.54
C LYS A 107 -7.71 7.82 2.77
N ILE A 108 -6.87 8.21 1.81
CA ILE A 108 -6.08 9.43 1.89
C ILE A 108 -7.00 10.66 2.02
N GLN A 109 -8.02 10.78 1.16
CA GLN A 109 -8.98 11.88 1.25
C GLN A 109 -9.71 11.93 2.59
N GLY A 110 -10.09 10.77 3.13
CA GLY A 110 -10.72 10.68 4.45
C GLY A 110 -9.78 11.13 5.57
N LEU A 111 -8.50 10.77 5.51
CA LEU A 111 -7.48 11.18 6.47
C LEU A 111 -7.16 12.69 6.36
N GLU A 112 -7.08 13.25 5.15
CA GLU A 112 -6.91 14.68 4.92
C GLU A 112 -8.05 15.48 5.56
N TYR A 113 -9.29 15.07 5.30
CA TYR A 113 -10.47 15.68 5.90
C TYR A 113 -10.46 15.58 7.43
N THR A 114 -10.11 14.40 7.96
CA THR A 114 -10.02 14.19 9.42
C THR A 114 -8.97 15.11 10.04
N ALA A 115 -7.78 15.21 9.44
CA ALA A 115 -6.71 16.10 9.90
C ALA A 115 -7.14 17.57 9.92
N GLU A 116 -7.87 18.02 8.88
CA GLU A 116 -8.41 19.37 8.80
C GLU A 116 -9.46 19.66 9.90
N VAL A 117 -10.37 18.70 10.11
CA VAL A 117 -11.43 18.85 11.13
C VAL A 117 -10.82 18.89 12.53
N VAL A 118 -9.89 17.99 12.84
CA VAL A 118 -9.23 17.96 14.16
C VAL A 118 -8.38 19.21 14.39
N GLN A 119 -7.74 19.76 13.37
CA GLN A 119 -7.03 21.04 13.46
C GLN A 119 -7.99 22.18 13.85
N LYS A 120 -9.13 22.27 13.18
CA LYS A 120 -10.15 23.28 13.53
C LYS A 120 -10.67 23.12 14.96
N GLN A 121 -10.83 21.88 15.41
CA GLN A 121 -11.23 21.59 16.79
C GLN A 121 -10.16 22.04 17.79
N TRP A 122 -8.88 21.80 17.50
CA TRP A 122 -7.78 22.27 18.33
C TRP A 122 -7.72 23.78 18.38
N ASP A 123 -7.87 24.48 17.26
CA ASP A 123 -7.93 25.96 17.22
C ASP A 123 -9.08 26.51 18.06
N MET A 124 -10.26 25.88 18.00
CA MET A 124 -11.38 26.24 18.85
C MET A 124 -11.09 25.98 20.34
N ALA A 125 -10.48 24.85 20.67
CA ALA A 125 -10.10 24.54 22.04
C ALA A 125 -9.09 25.56 22.60
N ASN A 126 -8.12 26.00 21.78
CA ASN A 126 -7.17 27.04 22.15
C ASN A 126 -7.87 28.38 22.52
N ARG A 127 -8.84 28.80 21.72
CA ARG A 127 -9.63 30.00 22.00
C ARG A 127 -10.45 29.86 23.30
N LEU A 128 -11.07 28.70 23.47
CA LEU A 128 -11.89 28.39 24.64
C LEU A 128 -11.09 28.46 25.95
N VAL A 129 -9.82 27.99 25.95
CA VAL A 129 -8.91 28.13 27.11
C VAL A 129 -8.70 29.62 27.45
N GLY A 130 -8.50 30.49 26.45
CA GLY A 130 -8.37 31.90 26.63
C GLY A 130 -9.61 32.53 27.27
N ASP A 131 -10.80 32.19 26.75
CA ASP A 131 -12.07 32.71 27.24
C ASP A 131 -12.36 32.26 28.67
N TYR A 132 -12.17 31.00 29.03
CA TYR A 132 -12.35 30.50 30.39
C TYR A 132 -11.35 31.10 31.37
N LYS A 133 -10.10 31.34 30.92
CA LYS A 133 -9.11 32.05 31.75
C LYS A 133 -9.56 33.48 32.08
N LEU A 134 -10.10 34.21 31.11
CA LEU A 134 -10.63 35.54 31.32
C LEU A 134 -11.81 35.52 32.29
N LEU A 135 -12.74 34.58 32.13
CA LEU A 135 -13.89 34.41 33.03
C LEU A 135 -13.45 34.06 34.45
N TYR A 136 -12.48 33.18 34.63
CA TYR A 136 -11.92 32.82 35.93
C TYR A 136 -11.29 34.04 36.61
N ASN A 137 -10.43 34.78 35.90
CA ASN A 137 -9.80 35.99 36.44
C ASN A 137 -10.82 37.06 36.83
N ALA A 138 -11.84 37.28 36.00
CA ALA A 138 -12.90 38.22 36.29
C ALA A 138 -13.71 37.83 37.56
N GLU A 139 -13.98 36.54 37.76
CA GLU A 139 -14.66 36.03 38.94
C GLU A 139 -13.83 36.21 40.21
N GLN A 140 -12.50 36.01 40.12
CA GLN A 140 -11.57 36.26 41.23
C GLN A 140 -11.59 37.72 41.68
N VAL A 141 -11.62 38.67 40.72
CA VAL A 141 -11.71 40.11 41.02
C VAL A 141 -13.04 40.44 41.73
N LYS A 142 -14.18 39.92 41.23
CA LYS A 142 -15.49 40.09 41.88
C LYS A 142 -15.51 39.50 43.29
N PHE A 143 -14.93 38.33 43.49
CA PHE A 143 -14.82 37.72 44.81
C PHE A 143 -14.01 38.58 45.78
N ALA A 144 -12.87 39.13 45.35
CA ALA A 144 -12.06 40.02 46.15
C ALA A 144 -12.81 41.34 46.54
N GLN A 145 -13.79 41.77 45.72
CA GLN A 145 -14.64 42.91 45.97
C GLN A 145 -15.87 42.57 46.84
N GLY A 146 -16.08 41.29 47.20
CA GLY A 146 -17.23 40.83 47.94
C GLY A 146 -18.51 40.65 47.10
N GLU A 147 -18.41 40.74 45.76
CA GLU A 147 -19.53 40.65 44.82
C GLU A 147 -19.74 39.22 44.27
N SER A 148 -18.96 38.24 44.73
CA SER A 148 -19.05 36.83 44.29
C SER A 148 -18.88 35.87 45.45
N SER A 149 -19.07 34.57 45.18
CA SER A 149 -18.92 33.48 46.16
C SER A 149 -17.77 32.55 45.78
N LEU A 150 -17.19 31.92 46.79
CA LEU A 150 -16.15 30.89 46.57
C LEU A 150 -16.63 29.74 45.67
N PHE A 151 -17.93 29.40 45.73
CA PHE A 151 -18.54 28.42 44.87
C PHE A 151 -18.42 28.81 43.37
N LEU A 152 -18.66 30.06 43.03
CA LEU A 152 -18.56 30.55 41.65
C LEU A 152 -17.09 30.56 41.18
N VAL A 153 -16.16 30.97 42.04
CA VAL A 153 -14.72 30.95 41.73
C VAL A 153 -14.28 29.51 41.42
N ASN A 154 -14.61 28.56 42.30
CA ASN A 154 -14.24 27.14 42.09
C ASN A 154 -14.91 26.56 40.84
N ASN A 155 -16.14 26.95 40.51
CA ASN A 155 -16.80 26.51 39.27
C ASN A 155 -16.06 27.04 38.02
N ARG A 156 -15.67 28.33 38.05
CA ARG A 156 -14.90 28.94 36.93
C ARG A 156 -13.51 28.27 36.77
N GLU A 157 -12.85 28.01 37.89
CA GLU A 157 -11.55 27.29 37.90
C GLU A 157 -11.68 25.89 37.32
N SER A 158 -12.70 25.14 37.74
CA SER A 158 -12.96 23.79 37.20
C SER A 158 -13.20 23.85 35.69
N LYS A 159 -13.98 24.81 35.19
CA LYS A 159 -14.19 24.98 33.76
C LYS A 159 -12.95 25.40 32.99
N TYR A 160 -12.09 26.21 33.59
CA TYR A 160 -10.80 26.54 32.99
C TYR A 160 -9.89 25.32 32.92
N ILE A 161 -9.79 24.52 33.97
CA ILE A 161 -9.01 23.28 33.96
C ILE A 161 -9.56 22.25 32.92
N GLU A 162 -10.87 22.06 32.89
CA GLU A 162 -11.52 21.20 31.88
C GLU A 162 -11.18 21.67 30.46
N SER A 163 -11.14 22.97 30.20
CA SER A 163 -10.79 23.51 28.88
C SER A 163 -9.34 23.23 28.50
N ILE A 164 -8.39 23.32 29.44
CA ILE A 164 -6.99 22.96 29.23
C ILE A 164 -6.86 21.47 28.88
N LEU A 165 -7.53 20.60 29.65
CA LEU A 165 -7.51 19.16 29.38
C LEU A 165 -8.06 18.84 28.00
N LYS A 166 -9.13 19.52 27.57
CA LYS A 166 -9.70 19.37 26.22
C LYS A 166 -8.73 19.86 25.15
N GLN A 167 -8.05 20.98 25.36
CA GLN A 167 -7.02 21.49 24.45
C GLN A 167 -5.89 20.47 24.25
N ILE A 168 -5.34 19.92 25.33
CA ILE A 168 -4.27 18.93 25.27
C ILE A 168 -4.75 17.67 24.52
N LYS A 169 -5.97 17.22 24.80
CA LYS A 169 -6.56 16.07 24.12
C LYS A 169 -6.69 16.31 22.61
N THR A 170 -7.28 17.44 22.20
CA THR A 170 -7.44 17.75 20.76
C THR A 170 -6.10 17.98 20.07
N GLN A 171 -5.10 18.52 20.76
CA GLN A 171 -3.73 18.63 20.26
C GLN A 171 -3.12 17.26 19.98
N SER A 172 -3.28 16.31 20.91
CA SER A 172 -2.81 14.93 20.73
C SER A 172 -3.51 14.25 19.55
N GLU A 173 -4.84 14.41 19.45
CA GLU A 173 -5.62 13.87 18.33
C GLU A 173 -5.16 14.45 16.97
N TRP A 174 -4.83 15.74 16.93
CA TRP A 174 -4.28 16.36 15.73
C TRP A 174 -2.94 15.79 15.33
N VAL A 175 -2.01 15.59 16.29
CA VAL A 175 -0.70 14.98 16.01
C VAL A 175 -0.86 13.55 15.49
N VAL A 176 -1.76 12.76 16.08
CA VAL A 176 -2.06 11.41 15.61
C VAL A 176 -2.62 11.41 14.18
N ALA A 177 -3.59 12.30 13.90
CA ALA A 177 -4.18 12.41 12.55
C ALA A 177 -3.12 12.81 11.49
N GLN A 178 -2.17 13.70 11.84
CA GLN A 178 -1.06 14.06 10.95
C GLN A 178 -0.11 12.87 10.71
N ALA A 179 0.19 12.10 11.75
CA ALA A 179 1.06 10.94 11.64
C ALA A 179 0.42 9.83 10.79
N GLU A 180 -0.88 9.59 10.96
CA GLU A 180 -1.63 8.62 10.16
C GLU A 180 -1.71 9.02 8.69
N LEU A 181 -1.94 10.31 8.41
CA LEU A 181 -1.92 10.83 7.05
C LEU A 181 -0.54 10.64 6.41
N TYR A 182 0.52 11.03 7.12
CA TYR A 182 1.89 10.86 6.62
C TYR A 182 2.23 9.38 6.34
N PHE A 183 1.88 8.51 7.28
CA PHE A 183 2.12 7.07 7.13
C PHE A 183 1.44 6.50 5.87
N ASN A 184 0.17 6.84 5.63
CA ASN A 184 -0.57 6.34 4.48
C ASN A 184 -0.24 7.06 3.14
N LEU A 185 0.53 8.14 3.18
CA LEU A 185 1.07 8.78 1.96
C LEU A 185 2.40 8.15 1.53
N VAL A 186 3.16 7.57 2.47
CA VAL A 186 4.53 7.11 2.23
C VAL A 186 4.60 5.58 2.16
N PHE A 187 3.80 4.87 2.96
CA PHE A 187 3.79 3.41 3.13
C PHE A 187 2.45 2.80 2.76
#